data_e5227a76a24641209fbbd4544703135f
#
_entry.id   e5227a76a24641209fbbd4544703135f
#
_cell.length_a   1.000
_cell.length_b   1.000
_cell.length_c   1.000
_cell.angle_alpha   90.00
_cell.angle_beta   90.00
_cell.angle_gamma   90.00
#
_symmetry.space_group_name_H-M   'P 1'
#
loop_
_entity.id
_entity.type
_entity.pdbx_description
1 polymer ?
#
loop_
_entity_poly.entity_id
_entity_poly.type
_entity_poly.pdbx_seq_one_letter_code
_entity_poly.pdbx_strand_id
1 'polypeptide(L)'
;MTSNPLLDFSGLPRFDAIRPEHVAPAVGALLEQAEAAVRAAETVEPPTWDSFVVPLDEAASRLSRAWGQVAHLEAVASTPELREAYNAALPKVTRFWTALGQNRALFAQYRRLADAPEFAGYSQARRRAVENALRDFRLGGAELEGAARERYAQVREELSALSAKFSQNVLDATDRWALYVEDEARLSGLPADVVAACRAAA
;
A
#
# COMPACT_ATOMS: atom_id res chain seq x y z
N MET A 1 5.55 -25.56 10.93
CA MET A 1 4.88 -24.62 10.00
C MET A 1 5.83 -23.48 9.75
N THR A 2 6.31 -23.29 8.53
CA THR A 2 7.16 -22.15 8.18
C THR A 2 6.35 -20.86 8.40
N SER A 3 6.89 -19.97 9.22
CA SER A 3 6.27 -18.67 9.51
C SER A 3 6.14 -17.87 8.19
N ASN A 4 4.97 -17.28 7.90
CA ASN A 4 4.76 -16.45 6.72
C ASN A 4 5.66 -15.20 6.79
N PRO A 5 6.59 -14.99 5.85
CA PRO A 5 7.56 -13.90 5.90
C PRO A 5 6.91 -12.50 5.82
N LEU A 6 5.72 -12.37 5.25
CA LEU A 6 4.96 -11.12 5.21
C LEU A 6 4.39 -10.70 6.58
N LEU A 7 4.38 -11.61 7.56
CA LEU A 7 3.95 -11.36 8.94
C LEU A 7 5.14 -11.15 9.90
N ASP A 8 6.36 -11.20 9.40
CA ASP A 8 7.57 -10.93 10.19
C ASP A 8 7.94 -9.45 10.09
N PHE A 9 7.75 -8.73 11.19
CA PHE A 9 8.07 -7.30 11.31
C PHE A 9 9.32 -7.03 12.14
N SER A 10 10.07 -8.06 12.52
CA SER A 10 11.23 -7.95 13.43
C SER A 10 12.49 -7.34 12.77
N GLY A 11 12.55 -7.34 11.42
CA GLY A 11 13.73 -6.92 10.69
C GLY A 11 13.44 -6.33 9.31
N LEU A 12 14.43 -6.39 8.43
CA LEU A 12 14.26 -6.03 7.02
C LEU A 12 13.34 -7.02 6.29
N PRO A 13 12.63 -6.58 5.24
CA PRO A 13 11.82 -7.44 4.41
C PRO A 13 12.64 -8.61 3.82
N ARG A 14 12.11 -9.82 3.95
CA ARG A 14 12.76 -11.04 3.45
C ARG A 14 12.22 -11.38 2.06
N PHE A 15 12.54 -10.55 1.07
CA PHE A 15 12.06 -10.70 -0.30
C PHE A 15 12.37 -12.06 -0.92
N ASP A 16 13.53 -12.64 -0.57
CA ASP A 16 13.98 -13.97 -1.00
C ASP A 16 13.08 -15.12 -0.52
N ALA A 17 12.37 -14.92 0.59
CA ALA A 17 11.50 -15.92 1.22
C ALA A 17 10.02 -15.75 0.86
N ILE A 18 9.61 -14.61 0.30
CA ILE A 18 8.20 -14.35 -0.06
C ILE A 18 7.83 -15.20 -1.29
N ARG A 19 6.65 -15.84 -1.24
CA ARG A 19 6.07 -16.64 -2.31
C ARG A 19 4.61 -16.25 -2.53
N PRO A 20 4.03 -16.52 -3.73
CA PRO A 20 2.63 -16.19 -4.05
C PRO A 20 1.63 -16.69 -3.01
N GLU A 21 1.80 -17.92 -2.50
CA GLU A 21 0.94 -18.52 -1.50
C GLU A 21 0.95 -17.82 -0.13
N HIS A 22 1.93 -16.98 0.14
CA HIS A 22 2.01 -16.18 1.36
C HIS A 22 1.07 -14.97 1.35
N VAL A 23 0.71 -14.47 0.14
CA VAL A 23 0.00 -13.19 -0.03
C VAL A 23 -1.39 -13.22 0.59
N ALA A 24 -2.25 -14.15 0.15
CA ALA A 24 -3.64 -14.17 0.58
C ALA A 24 -3.80 -14.40 2.10
N PRO A 25 -3.08 -15.34 2.75
CA PRO A 25 -3.18 -15.51 4.20
C PRO A 25 -2.67 -14.31 5.00
N ALA A 26 -1.55 -13.70 4.58
CA ALA A 26 -0.98 -12.55 5.28
C ALA A 26 -1.87 -11.32 5.15
N VAL A 27 -2.30 -10.99 3.93
CA VAL A 27 -3.19 -9.84 3.68
C VAL A 27 -4.52 -10.03 4.41
N GLY A 28 -5.10 -11.24 4.40
CA GLY A 28 -6.32 -11.55 5.13
C GLY A 28 -6.18 -11.27 6.63
N ALA A 29 -5.16 -11.85 7.26
CA ALA A 29 -4.92 -11.68 8.70
C ALA A 29 -4.63 -10.22 9.08
N LEU A 30 -3.88 -9.48 8.26
CA LEU A 30 -3.56 -8.07 8.52
C LEU A 30 -4.76 -7.15 8.30
N LEU A 31 -5.63 -7.45 7.35
CA LEU A 31 -6.90 -6.74 7.17
C LEU A 31 -7.80 -6.93 8.39
N GLU A 32 -7.95 -8.17 8.89
CA GLU A 32 -8.73 -8.45 10.10
C GLU A 32 -8.19 -7.68 11.32
N GLN A 33 -6.86 -7.64 11.51
CA GLN A 33 -6.22 -6.88 12.59
C GLN A 33 -6.44 -5.37 12.42
N ALA A 34 -6.28 -4.84 11.22
CA ALA A 34 -6.47 -3.42 10.94
C ALA A 34 -7.94 -3.00 11.12
N GLU A 35 -8.89 -3.81 10.67
CA GLU A 35 -10.32 -3.57 10.91
C GLU A 35 -10.69 -3.65 12.39
N ALA A 36 -10.09 -4.56 13.14
CA ALA A 36 -10.30 -4.63 14.60
C ALA A 36 -9.76 -3.39 15.31
N ALA A 37 -8.57 -2.90 14.89
CA ALA A 37 -8.01 -1.65 15.41
C ALA A 37 -8.88 -0.43 15.07
N VAL A 38 -9.43 -0.37 13.85
CA VAL A 38 -10.39 0.66 13.46
C VAL A 38 -11.62 0.65 14.38
N ARG A 39 -12.26 -0.51 14.55
CA ARG A 39 -13.44 -0.62 15.45
C ARG A 39 -13.13 -0.23 16.88
N ALA A 40 -11.97 -0.59 17.40
CA ALA A 40 -11.54 -0.19 18.74
C ALA A 40 -11.32 1.33 18.82
N ALA A 41 -10.65 1.91 17.83
CA ALA A 41 -10.35 3.33 17.76
C ALA A 41 -11.59 4.21 17.67
N GLU A 42 -12.67 3.74 17.02
CA GLU A 42 -13.94 4.48 16.91
C GLU A 42 -14.58 4.81 18.25
N THR A 43 -14.31 4.02 19.28
CA THR A 43 -14.98 4.08 20.60
C THR A 43 -14.05 4.47 21.75
N VAL A 44 -12.79 4.80 21.48
CA VAL A 44 -11.84 5.22 22.53
C VAL A 44 -12.29 6.52 23.20
N GLU A 45 -12.29 6.51 24.54
CA GLU A 45 -12.79 7.63 25.35
C GLU A 45 -11.89 7.86 26.59
N PRO A 46 -11.21 9.01 26.74
CA PRO A 46 -10.95 10.00 25.70
C PRO A 46 -9.92 9.52 24.68
N PRO A 47 -9.96 10.02 23.41
CA PRO A 47 -8.92 9.72 22.45
C PRO A 47 -7.65 10.48 22.80
N THR A 48 -6.54 9.75 22.96
CA THR A 48 -5.20 10.30 23.18
C THR A 48 -4.23 9.82 22.11
N TRP A 49 -3.03 10.38 22.08
CA TRP A 49 -1.99 9.86 21.18
C TRP A 49 -1.75 8.37 21.40
N ASP A 50 -1.59 7.96 22.65
CA ASP A 50 -1.18 6.59 23.00
C ASP A 50 -2.35 5.59 22.96
N SER A 51 -3.58 6.00 23.29
CA SER A 51 -4.74 5.10 23.32
C SER A 51 -5.48 5.01 21.98
N PHE A 52 -5.33 6.02 21.11
CA PHE A 52 -6.07 6.11 19.85
C PHE A 52 -5.14 6.06 18.62
N VAL A 53 -4.16 7.00 18.52
CA VAL A 53 -3.34 7.13 17.31
C VAL A 53 -2.39 5.96 17.15
N VAL A 54 -1.64 5.62 18.20
CA VAL A 54 -0.59 4.57 18.13
C VAL A 54 -1.14 3.21 17.73
N PRO A 55 -2.19 2.66 18.39
CA PRO A 55 -2.69 1.32 18.01
C PRO A 55 -3.27 1.27 16.61
N LEU A 56 -3.94 2.34 16.16
CA LEU A 56 -4.48 2.44 14.81
C LEU A 56 -3.37 2.49 13.76
N ASP A 57 -2.35 3.34 14.00
CA ASP A 57 -1.20 3.50 13.09
C ASP A 57 -0.37 2.22 13.02
N GLU A 58 -0.12 1.54 14.14
CA GLU A 58 0.61 0.27 14.14
C GLU A 58 -0.07 -0.81 13.30
N ALA A 59 -1.38 -0.96 13.42
CA ALA A 59 -2.13 -1.94 12.65
C ALA A 59 -2.14 -1.60 11.15
N ALA A 60 -2.37 -0.32 10.82
CA ALA A 60 -2.34 0.20 9.46
C ALA A 60 -0.94 0.07 8.83
N SER A 61 0.11 0.37 9.59
CA SER A 61 1.50 0.26 9.16
C SER A 61 1.91 -1.18 8.86
N ARG A 62 1.48 -2.16 9.65
CA ARG A 62 1.74 -3.58 9.38
C ARG A 62 1.12 -4.01 8.05
N LEU A 63 -0.15 -3.67 7.80
CA LEU A 63 -0.80 -3.95 6.52
C LEU A 63 -0.08 -3.26 5.36
N SER A 64 0.22 -1.97 5.50
CA SER A 64 0.92 -1.18 4.49
C SER A 64 2.30 -1.76 4.16
N ARG A 65 3.06 -2.17 5.18
CA ARG A 65 4.40 -2.76 5.01
C ARG A 65 4.34 -4.10 4.29
N ALA A 66 3.43 -4.99 4.67
CA ALA A 66 3.27 -6.28 4.01
C ALA A 66 2.80 -6.11 2.56
N TRP A 67 1.80 -5.26 2.34
CA TRP A 67 1.31 -4.98 0.99
C TRP A 67 2.35 -4.31 0.09
N GLY A 68 3.16 -3.38 0.64
CA GLY A 68 4.26 -2.75 -0.07
C GLY A 68 5.31 -3.76 -0.55
N GLN A 69 5.60 -4.81 0.22
CA GLN A 69 6.51 -5.89 -0.20
C GLN A 69 5.94 -6.68 -1.38
N VAL A 70 4.65 -7.01 -1.34
CA VAL A 70 3.97 -7.73 -2.43
C VAL A 70 3.94 -6.88 -3.70
N ALA A 71 3.56 -5.61 -3.58
CA ALA A 71 3.53 -4.67 -4.70
C ALA A 71 4.91 -4.43 -5.31
N HIS A 72 5.95 -4.37 -4.47
CA HIS A 72 7.32 -4.23 -4.95
C HIS A 72 7.77 -5.47 -5.77
N LEU A 73 7.55 -6.67 -5.24
CA LEU A 73 7.90 -7.90 -5.95
C LEU A 73 7.11 -8.05 -7.26
N GLU A 74 5.84 -7.67 -7.27
CA GLU A 74 5.03 -7.68 -8.50
C GLU A 74 5.62 -6.74 -9.55
N ALA A 75 6.15 -5.59 -9.16
CA ALA A 75 6.72 -4.60 -10.07
C ALA A 75 8.11 -4.98 -10.63
N VAL A 76 8.95 -5.75 -9.87
CA VAL A 76 10.36 -5.97 -10.24
C VAL A 76 10.72 -7.45 -10.46
N ALA A 77 9.90 -8.39 -10.00
CA ALA A 77 10.11 -9.84 -10.08
C ALA A 77 8.78 -10.58 -10.30
N SER A 78 7.93 -10.04 -11.19
CA SER A 78 6.60 -10.56 -11.45
C SER A 78 6.67 -11.98 -12.04
N THR A 79 5.85 -12.88 -11.48
CA THR A 79 5.52 -14.16 -12.09
C THR A 79 4.01 -14.24 -12.30
N PRO A 80 3.49 -15.11 -13.17
CA PRO A 80 2.05 -15.28 -13.36
C PRO A 80 1.32 -15.53 -12.04
N GLU A 81 1.86 -16.37 -11.17
CA GLU A 81 1.27 -16.75 -9.88
C GLU A 81 1.29 -15.56 -8.88
N LEU A 82 2.38 -14.78 -8.85
CA LEU A 82 2.46 -13.60 -7.99
C LEU A 82 1.50 -12.51 -8.46
N ARG A 83 1.39 -12.29 -9.77
CA ARG A 83 0.46 -11.35 -10.38
C ARG A 83 -0.99 -11.73 -10.08
N GLU A 84 -1.33 -13.02 -10.15
CA GLU A 84 -2.66 -13.52 -9.79
C GLU A 84 -2.95 -13.24 -8.30
N ALA A 85 -2.04 -13.59 -7.41
CA ALA A 85 -2.17 -13.35 -5.96
C ALA A 85 -2.31 -11.85 -5.63
N TYR A 86 -1.50 -11.00 -6.28
CA TYR A 86 -1.59 -9.53 -6.16
C TYR A 86 -2.95 -9.02 -6.61
N ASN A 87 -3.40 -9.39 -7.82
CA ASN A 87 -4.67 -8.94 -8.39
C ASN A 87 -5.88 -9.39 -7.55
N ALA A 88 -5.82 -10.58 -6.94
CA ALA A 88 -6.87 -11.07 -6.03
C ALA A 88 -6.92 -10.33 -4.69
N ALA A 89 -5.78 -9.82 -4.19
CA ALA A 89 -5.69 -9.09 -2.95
C ALA A 89 -5.97 -7.57 -3.10
N LEU A 90 -5.57 -6.98 -4.23
CA LEU A 90 -5.66 -5.54 -4.50
C LEU A 90 -7.04 -4.92 -4.21
N PRO A 91 -8.17 -5.49 -4.66
CA PRO A 91 -9.49 -4.90 -4.38
C PRO A 91 -9.82 -4.87 -2.88
N LYS A 92 -9.35 -5.85 -2.11
CA LYS A 92 -9.59 -5.92 -0.65
C LYS A 92 -8.83 -4.82 0.07
N VAL A 93 -7.56 -4.65 -0.28
CA VAL A 93 -6.71 -3.59 0.27
C VAL A 93 -7.22 -2.21 -0.12
N THR A 94 -7.60 -2.01 -1.39
CA THR A 94 -8.18 -0.75 -1.88
C THR A 94 -9.47 -0.38 -1.13
N ARG A 95 -10.38 -1.35 -0.93
CA ARG A 95 -11.62 -1.13 -0.17
C ARG A 95 -11.33 -0.75 1.28
N PHE A 96 -10.40 -1.44 1.93
CA PHE A 96 -10.02 -1.10 3.31
C PHE A 96 -9.54 0.36 3.42
N TRP A 97 -8.60 0.79 2.58
CA TRP A 97 -8.08 2.17 2.62
C TRP A 97 -9.14 3.21 2.27
N THR A 98 -10.03 2.90 1.32
CA THR A 98 -11.15 3.78 0.97
C THR A 98 -12.14 3.91 2.14
N ALA A 99 -12.51 2.79 2.77
CA ALA A 99 -13.39 2.77 3.93
C ALA A 99 -12.78 3.51 5.12
N LEU A 100 -11.47 3.33 5.36
CA LEU A 100 -10.74 4.04 6.40
C LEU A 100 -10.80 5.57 6.16
N GLY A 101 -10.47 6.03 4.95
CA GLY A 101 -10.51 7.45 4.60
C GLY A 101 -11.91 8.07 4.66
N GLN A 102 -12.96 7.26 4.54
CA GLN A 102 -14.36 7.69 4.65
C GLN A 102 -14.97 7.46 6.05
N ASN A 103 -14.14 7.07 7.02
CA ASN A 103 -14.63 6.74 8.36
C ASN A 103 -14.91 8.00 9.19
N ARG A 104 -16.18 8.34 9.32
CA ARG A 104 -16.63 9.54 10.05
C ARG A 104 -16.38 9.46 11.55
N ALA A 105 -16.45 8.27 12.15
CA ALA A 105 -16.20 8.10 13.57
C ALA A 105 -14.73 8.36 13.90
N LEU A 106 -13.79 7.81 13.12
CA LEU A 106 -12.37 8.12 13.26
C LEU A 106 -12.07 9.60 13.01
N PHE A 107 -12.67 10.20 11.98
CA PHE A 107 -12.53 11.63 11.72
C PHE A 107 -12.98 12.48 12.91
N ALA A 108 -14.11 12.12 13.53
CA ALA A 108 -14.59 12.78 14.75
C ALA A 108 -13.62 12.58 15.93
N GLN A 109 -13.03 11.39 16.10
CA GLN A 109 -12.02 11.13 17.13
C GLN A 109 -10.74 11.97 16.93
N TYR A 110 -10.24 12.08 15.70
CA TYR A 110 -9.11 12.96 15.39
C TYR A 110 -9.42 14.44 15.67
N ARG A 111 -10.66 14.90 15.40
CA ARG A 111 -11.09 16.26 15.75
C ARG A 111 -11.11 16.46 17.27
N ARG A 112 -11.71 15.52 18.02
CA ARG A 112 -11.73 15.57 19.50
C ARG A 112 -10.31 15.61 20.08
N LEU A 113 -9.38 14.82 19.51
CA LEU A 113 -7.98 14.84 19.91
C LEU A 113 -7.34 16.20 19.64
N ALA A 114 -7.60 16.82 18.48
CA ALA A 114 -7.06 18.13 18.12
C ALA A 114 -7.66 19.28 18.96
N ASP A 115 -8.89 19.13 19.41
CA ASP A 115 -9.59 20.10 20.27
C ASP A 115 -9.29 19.92 21.78
N ALA A 116 -8.59 18.82 22.15
CA ALA A 116 -8.25 18.54 23.54
C ALA A 116 -7.15 19.48 24.07
N PRO A 117 -7.22 19.90 25.35
CA PRO A 117 -6.20 20.79 25.95
C PRO A 117 -4.77 20.24 25.84
N GLU A 118 -4.60 18.92 25.91
CA GLU A 118 -3.31 18.23 25.84
C GLU A 118 -2.65 18.34 24.46
N PHE A 119 -3.43 18.61 23.41
CA PHE A 119 -2.91 18.74 22.04
C PHE A 119 -1.85 19.85 21.91
N ALA A 120 -2.02 20.97 22.62
CA ALA A 120 -1.04 22.06 22.62
C ALA A 120 0.32 21.62 23.18
N GLY A 121 0.34 20.65 24.09
CA GLY A 121 1.54 20.07 24.69
C GLY A 121 2.27 19.03 23.83
N TYR A 122 1.66 18.57 22.74
CA TYR A 122 2.31 17.60 21.84
C TYR A 122 3.50 18.20 21.10
N SER A 123 4.50 17.36 20.79
CA SER A 123 5.59 17.76 19.90
C SER A 123 5.06 18.24 18.55
N GLN A 124 5.84 19.06 17.85
CA GLN A 124 5.49 19.54 16.51
C GLN A 124 5.16 18.36 15.56
N ALA A 125 5.94 17.27 15.64
CA ALA A 125 5.71 16.09 14.81
C ALA A 125 4.36 15.43 15.08
N ARG A 126 3.98 15.24 16.36
CA ARG A 126 2.66 14.68 16.73
C ARG A 126 1.52 15.57 16.28
N ARG A 127 1.61 16.88 16.51
CA ARG A 127 0.59 17.83 16.03
C ARG A 127 0.44 17.76 14.52
N ARG A 128 1.56 17.77 13.80
CA ARG A 128 1.54 17.67 12.34
C ARG A 128 0.93 16.37 11.82
N ALA A 129 1.19 15.25 12.50
CA ALA A 129 0.59 13.96 12.16
C ALA A 129 -0.95 14.01 12.28
N VAL A 130 -1.48 14.58 13.37
CA VAL A 130 -2.93 14.74 13.57
C VAL A 130 -3.54 15.71 12.54
N GLU A 131 -2.89 16.83 12.25
CA GLU A 131 -3.33 17.80 11.23
C GLU A 131 -3.37 17.15 9.83
N ASN A 132 -2.34 16.35 9.50
CA ASN A 132 -2.31 15.61 8.24
C ASN A 132 -3.44 14.56 8.18
N ALA A 133 -3.66 13.81 9.25
CA ALA A 133 -4.76 12.85 9.32
C ALA A 133 -6.11 13.52 9.08
N LEU A 134 -6.38 14.67 9.73
CA LEU A 134 -7.62 15.44 9.51
C LEU A 134 -7.77 15.91 8.07
N ARG A 135 -6.70 16.38 7.44
CA ARG A 135 -6.69 16.74 6.02
C ARG A 135 -6.97 15.51 5.15
N ASP A 136 -6.30 14.41 5.43
CA ASP A 136 -6.38 13.20 4.62
C ASP A 136 -7.76 12.53 4.72
N PHE A 137 -8.43 12.59 5.88
CA PHE A 137 -9.85 12.21 6.01
C PHE A 137 -10.77 13.05 5.11
N ARG A 138 -10.57 14.38 5.04
CA ARG A 138 -11.35 15.24 4.13
C ARG A 138 -11.12 14.88 2.67
N LEU A 139 -9.85 14.71 2.29
CA LEU A 139 -9.48 14.29 0.93
C LEU A 139 -9.92 12.84 0.62
N GLY A 140 -10.00 11.99 1.63
CA GLY A 140 -10.53 10.63 1.56
C GLY A 140 -12.04 10.53 1.43
N GLY A 141 -12.74 11.65 1.61
CA GLY A 141 -14.19 11.73 1.45
C GLY A 141 -15.00 11.47 2.73
N ALA A 142 -14.41 11.67 3.93
CA ALA A 142 -15.12 11.52 5.20
C ALA A 142 -16.33 12.44 5.33
N GLU A 143 -16.31 13.59 4.66
CA GLU A 143 -17.39 14.57 4.64
C GLU A 143 -18.41 14.34 3.51
N LEU A 144 -18.16 13.39 2.60
CA LEU A 144 -19.09 13.04 1.53
C LEU A 144 -20.29 12.25 2.06
N GLU A 145 -21.46 12.44 1.44
CA GLU A 145 -22.71 11.79 1.79
C GLU A 145 -23.40 11.16 0.58
N GLY A 146 -24.27 10.18 0.85
CA GLY A 146 -25.13 9.55 -0.16
C GLY A 146 -24.38 9.12 -1.41
N ALA A 147 -24.93 9.44 -2.56
CA ALA A 147 -24.41 9.05 -3.87
C ALA A 147 -22.97 9.55 -4.15
N ALA A 148 -22.56 10.70 -3.59
CA ALA A 148 -21.22 11.22 -3.77
C ALA A 148 -20.18 10.34 -3.07
N ARG A 149 -20.48 9.82 -1.88
CA ARG A 149 -19.63 8.90 -1.14
C ARG A 149 -19.48 7.56 -1.88
N GLU A 150 -20.60 7.03 -2.37
CA GLU A 150 -20.59 5.78 -3.14
C GLU A 150 -19.80 5.94 -4.44
N ARG A 151 -20.02 7.07 -5.16
CA ARG A 151 -19.29 7.36 -6.40
C ARG A 151 -17.79 7.51 -6.15
N TYR A 152 -17.38 8.14 -5.06
CA TYR A 152 -15.98 8.23 -4.68
C TYR A 152 -15.35 6.84 -4.51
N ALA A 153 -16.03 5.92 -3.79
CA ALA A 153 -15.55 4.56 -3.59
C ALA A 153 -15.40 3.80 -4.91
N GLN A 154 -16.40 3.90 -5.82
CA GLN A 154 -16.32 3.31 -7.16
C GLN A 154 -15.14 3.85 -7.97
N VAL A 155 -14.94 5.17 -7.98
CA VAL A 155 -13.79 5.81 -8.66
C VAL A 155 -12.47 5.31 -8.11
N ARG A 156 -12.35 5.12 -6.79
CA ARG A 156 -11.13 4.59 -6.16
C ARG A 156 -10.85 3.15 -6.57
N GLU A 157 -11.88 2.30 -6.66
CA GLU A 157 -11.73 0.92 -7.13
C GLU A 157 -11.35 0.87 -8.62
N GLU A 158 -12.05 1.63 -9.47
CA GLU A 158 -11.74 1.73 -10.90
C GLU A 158 -10.31 2.23 -11.14
N LEU A 159 -9.91 3.30 -10.45
CA LEU A 159 -8.56 3.87 -10.56
C LEU A 159 -7.48 2.87 -10.13
N SER A 160 -7.71 2.15 -9.03
CA SER A 160 -6.78 1.13 -8.55
C SER A 160 -6.61 0.00 -9.58
N ALA A 161 -7.70 -0.51 -10.13
CA ALA A 161 -7.67 -1.57 -11.15
C ALA A 161 -7.00 -1.11 -12.45
N LEU A 162 -7.32 0.11 -12.92
CA LEU A 162 -6.72 0.68 -14.13
C LEU A 162 -5.23 0.97 -13.96
N SER A 163 -4.81 1.46 -12.79
CA SER A 163 -3.40 1.72 -12.49
C SER A 163 -2.60 0.43 -12.47
N ALA A 164 -3.12 -0.63 -11.84
CA ALA A 164 -2.47 -1.95 -11.84
C ALA A 164 -2.36 -2.50 -13.26
N LYS A 165 -3.44 -2.47 -14.03
CA LYS A 165 -3.44 -2.92 -15.44
C LYS A 165 -2.47 -2.13 -16.31
N PHE A 166 -2.40 -0.80 -16.12
CA PHE A 166 -1.44 0.04 -16.85
C PHE A 166 0.00 -0.37 -16.54
N SER A 167 0.35 -0.52 -15.26
CA SER A 167 1.70 -0.93 -14.84
C SER A 167 2.08 -2.30 -15.39
N GLN A 168 1.16 -3.27 -15.33
CA GLN A 168 1.36 -4.60 -15.89
C GLN A 168 1.52 -4.58 -17.42
N ASN A 169 0.73 -3.76 -18.12
CA ASN A 169 0.87 -3.60 -19.57
C ASN A 169 2.23 -2.99 -19.95
N VAL A 170 2.73 -2.02 -19.17
CA VAL A 170 4.06 -1.43 -19.40
C VAL A 170 5.14 -2.49 -19.20
N LEU A 171 5.08 -3.25 -18.11
CA LEU A 171 6.02 -4.34 -17.85
C LEU A 171 6.02 -5.37 -18.98
N ASP A 172 4.84 -5.87 -19.35
CA ASP A 172 4.68 -6.87 -20.41
C ASP A 172 5.13 -6.35 -21.79
N ALA A 173 4.93 -5.08 -22.09
CA ALA A 173 5.40 -4.47 -23.32
C ALA A 173 6.93 -4.33 -23.35
N THR A 174 7.53 -3.99 -22.21
CA THR A 174 8.98 -3.88 -22.06
C THR A 174 9.64 -5.24 -22.20
N ASP A 175 9.11 -6.26 -21.54
CA ASP A 175 9.65 -7.64 -21.58
C ASP A 175 9.55 -8.28 -22.98
N ARG A 176 8.55 -7.90 -23.75
CA ARG A 176 8.36 -8.42 -25.12
C ARG A 176 9.13 -7.67 -26.19
N TRP A 177 9.66 -6.48 -25.86
CA TRP A 177 10.37 -5.68 -26.83
C TRP A 177 11.85 -6.07 -26.90
N ALA A 178 12.35 -6.32 -28.11
CA ALA A 178 13.75 -6.54 -28.38
C ALA A 178 14.15 -5.85 -29.67
N LEU A 179 15.33 -5.25 -29.68
CA LEU A 179 15.97 -4.72 -30.90
C LEU A 179 17.22 -5.59 -31.20
N TYR A 180 17.14 -6.40 -32.24
CA TYR A 180 18.29 -7.17 -32.72
C TYR A 180 19.14 -6.29 -33.63
N VAL A 181 20.42 -6.16 -33.29
CA VAL A 181 21.41 -5.40 -34.07
C VAL A 181 22.50 -6.38 -34.58
N GLU A 182 22.47 -6.67 -35.86
CA GLU A 182 23.39 -7.61 -36.49
C GLU A 182 24.73 -6.95 -36.86
N ASP A 183 24.75 -5.64 -37.10
CA ASP A 183 25.96 -4.88 -37.47
C ASP A 183 26.55 -4.20 -36.22
N GLU A 184 27.73 -4.70 -35.81
CA GLU A 184 28.44 -4.19 -34.61
C GLU A 184 28.85 -2.70 -34.77
N ALA A 185 29.04 -2.19 -36.00
CA ALA A 185 29.35 -0.79 -36.21
C ALA A 185 28.23 0.15 -35.71
N ARG A 186 26.98 -0.30 -35.66
CA ARG A 186 25.83 0.43 -35.11
C ARG A 186 25.86 0.56 -33.59
N LEU A 187 26.73 -0.21 -32.93
CA LEU A 187 26.91 -0.13 -31.45
C LEU A 187 28.10 0.80 -31.11
N SER A 188 28.66 1.52 -32.10
CA SER A 188 29.75 2.46 -31.90
C SER A 188 29.35 3.53 -30.84
N GLY A 189 30.19 3.75 -29.84
CA GLY A 189 29.94 4.66 -28.74
C GLY A 189 29.35 4.03 -27.47
N LEU A 190 28.93 2.75 -27.54
CA LEU A 190 28.55 2.01 -26.32
C LEU A 190 29.79 1.47 -25.59
N PRO A 191 29.82 1.47 -24.25
CA PRO A 191 30.86 0.82 -23.47
C PRO A 191 30.96 -0.67 -23.77
N ALA A 192 32.19 -1.22 -23.71
CA ALA A 192 32.43 -2.62 -24.08
C ALA A 192 31.68 -3.65 -23.21
N ASP A 193 31.49 -3.34 -21.92
CA ASP A 193 30.71 -4.15 -20.98
C ASP A 193 29.22 -4.20 -21.34
N VAL A 194 28.65 -3.06 -21.80
CA VAL A 194 27.26 -2.99 -22.29
C VAL A 194 27.13 -3.84 -23.58
N VAL A 195 28.07 -3.73 -24.54
CA VAL A 195 28.04 -4.55 -25.77
C VAL A 195 28.14 -6.04 -25.42
N ALA A 196 29.00 -6.41 -24.47
CA ALA A 196 29.12 -7.79 -24.01
C ALA A 196 27.84 -8.30 -23.35
N ALA A 197 27.19 -7.49 -22.50
CA ALA A 197 25.93 -7.85 -21.88
C ALA A 197 24.79 -8.03 -22.93
N CYS A 198 24.68 -7.12 -23.90
CA CYS A 198 23.71 -7.25 -24.99
C CYS A 198 23.96 -8.53 -25.82
N ARG A 199 25.21 -8.86 -26.13
CA ARG A 199 25.56 -10.09 -26.86
C ARG A 199 25.21 -11.36 -26.07
N ALA A 200 25.33 -11.33 -24.75
CA ALA A 200 24.98 -12.46 -23.91
C ALA A 200 23.46 -12.64 -23.74
N ALA A 201 22.68 -11.57 -23.95
CA ALA A 201 21.22 -11.58 -23.88
C ALA A 201 20.52 -11.94 -25.19
N ALA A 202 21.22 -11.88 -26.34
CA ALA A 202 20.74 -12.21 -27.69
C ALA A 202 20.78 -13.71 -27.99
#